data_65c343e5dde90c084fc05b585309a533
#
_entry.id   65c343e5dde90c084fc05b585309a533
#
_cell.length_a   1.000
_cell.length_b   1.000
_cell.length_c   1.000
_cell.angle_alpha   90.00
_cell.angle_beta   90.00
_cell.angle_gamma   90.00
#
_symmetry.space_group_name_H-M   'P 1'
#
loop_
_entity.id
_entity.type
_entity.pdbx_description
1 polymer ?
#
loop_
_entity_poly.entity_id
_entity_poly.type
_entity_poly.pdbx_seq_one_letter_code
_entity_poly.pdbx_strand_id
1 'polypeptide(L)'
;MPPIQAYAPRQPLVLIPGLLCDALLWANQIEALGASADCWVADHSRSNTIATIAQDVLQNCPFERFSLAGLSMGGYIALEIQRLAPQRVQRLALLDTNARPDSTEQTERRNAFIELAERGRFVGVTDALLPLLLHRSLQNHPGLVAIIKTMARNTGRENFVRQEQAIISRRDSRPWLGAIDCPTLVLCGAQDLLTPPASHEEMAAAIPGARLHVVSDCGHLSTLERPEEVTTVLEQWLELAEPGKTAAAALMQQGGGRSTD
;
A
#
# COMPACT_ATOMS: atom_id res chain seq x y z
N MET A 1 29.37 11.44 31.26
CA MET A 1 28.52 11.54 30.06
C MET A 1 27.69 10.27 29.99
N PRO A 2 26.35 10.32 29.87
CA PRO A 2 25.58 9.14 29.61
C PRO A 2 25.97 8.56 28.23
N PRO A 3 25.96 7.23 28.04
CA PRO A 3 26.28 6.64 26.75
C PRO A 3 25.30 7.15 25.69
N ILE A 4 25.84 7.56 24.54
CA ILE A 4 25.04 7.88 23.35
C ILE A 4 24.32 6.59 22.98
N GLN A 5 23.01 6.54 23.21
CA GLN A 5 22.18 5.45 22.78
C GLN A 5 22.24 5.45 21.24
N ALA A 6 22.94 4.47 20.66
CA ALA A 6 22.94 4.27 19.24
C ALA A 6 21.49 3.90 18.83
N TYR A 7 20.78 4.85 18.23
CA TYR A 7 19.47 4.55 17.61
C TYR A 7 19.68 3.50 16.54
N ALA A 8 18.90 2.43 16.60
CA ALA A 8 18.85 1.47 15.51
C ALA A 8 18.55 2.23 14.19
N PRO A 9 19.21 1.88 13.07
CA PRO A 9 18.95 2.54 11.80
C PRO A 9 17.46 2.38 11.45
N ARG A 10 16.80 3.49 11.07
CA ARG A 10 15.40 3.48 10.65
C ARG A 10 15.23 2.56 9.43
N GLN A 11 14.13 1.83 9.41
CA GLN A 11 13.85 0.89 8.32
C GLN A 11 13.34 1.64 7.08
N PRO A 12 13.92 1.42 5.88
CA PRO A 12 13.38 1.97 4.64
C PRO A 12 11.95 1.50 4.40
N LEU A 13 11.00 2.44 4.24
CA LEU A 13 9.60 2.17 4.00
C LEU A 13 9.07 3.00 2.83
N VAL A 14 8.68 2.31 1.77
CA VAL A 14 8.02 2.90 0.59
C VAL A 14 6.51 2.79 0.76
N LEU A 15 5.82 3.93 0.64
CA LEU A 15 4.38 4.06 0.77
C LEU A 15 3.79 4.50 -0.56
N ILE A 16 2.84 3.73 -1.11
CA ILE A 16 2.21 4.03 -2.40
C ILE A 16 0.73 4.36 -2.18
N PRO A 17 0.31 5.60 -2.50
CA PRO A 17 -1.08 6.00 -2.35
C PRO A 17 -2.03 5.36 -3.38
N GLY A 18 -3.33 5.46 -3.12
CA GLY A 18 -4.39 5.04 -4.02
C GLY A 18 -4.73 6.05 -5.12
N LEU A 19 -5.75 5.72 -5.91
CA LEU A 19 -6.35 6.63 -6.90
C LEU A 19 -6.84 7.91 -6.24
N LEU A 20 -6.52 9.08 -6.81
CA LEU A 20 -6.87 10.39 -6.28
C LEU A 20 -6.31 10.69 -4.87
N CYS A 21 -5.30 9.94 -4.45
CA CYS A 21 -4.61 10.12 -3.17
C CYS A 21 -3.19 10.65 -3.37
N ASP A 22 -2.68 11.31 -2.34
CA ASP A 22 -1.31 11.80 -2.22
C ASP A 22 -0.71 11.41 -0.84
N ALA A 23 0.36 12.08 -0.41
CA ALA A 23 1.03 11.78 0.85
C ALA A 23 0.12 11.95 2.09
N LEU A 24 -0.97 12.73 1.99
CA LEU A 24 -1.93 12.89 3.09
C LEU A 24 -2.63 11.59 3.48
N LEU A 25 -2.72 10.62 2.54
CA LEU A 25 -3.24 9.29 2.82
C LEU A 25 -2.47 8.58 3.93
N TRP A 26 -1.16 8.82 4.00
CA TRP A 26 -0.22 8.17 4.89
C TRP A 26 0.26 9.06 6.05
N ALA A 27 -0.29 10.27 6.19
CA ALA A 27 0.22 11.28 7.14
C ALA A 27 0.31 10.77 8.58
N ASN A 28 -0.73 10.08 9.07
CA ASN A 28 -0.75 9.52 10.42
C ASN A 28 0.33 8.44 10.61
N GLN A 29 0.51 7.56 9.60
CA GLN A 29 1.50 6.49 9.64
C GLN A 29 2.93 7.05 9.56
N ILE A 30 3.15 8.06 8.72
CA ILE A 30 4.48 8.73 8.62
C ILE A 30 4.85 9.39 9.94
N GLU A 31 3.92 10.08 10.59
CA GLU A 31 4.15 10.72 11.88
C GLU A 31 4.49 9.69 12.96
N ALA A 32 3.67 8.66 13.09
CA ALA A 32 3.83 7.66 14.13
C ALA A 32 5.06 6.75 13.92
N LEU A 33 5.31 6.32 12.66
CA LEU A 33 6.44 5.42 12.33
C LEU A 33 7.79 6.17 12.19
N GLY A 34 7.81 7.50 12.20
CA GLY A 34 9.01 8.30 11.91
C GLY A 34 10.20 8.06 12.82
N ALA A 35 10.00 7.47 14.02
CA ALA A 35 11.08 7.05 14.91
C ALA A 35 11.72 5.71 14.47
N SER A 36 10.97 4.81 13.83
CA SER A 36 11.38 3.44 13.48
C SER A 36 11.60 3.25 11.98
N ALA A 37 10.92 4.02 11.14
CA ALA A 37 10.99 3.91 9.69
C ALA A 37 11.41 5.22 9.00
N ASP A 38 12.15 5.07 7.90
CA ASP A 38 12.45 6.15 6.96
C ASP A 38 11.44 6.07 5.81
N CYS A 39 10.36 6.83 5.95
CA CYS A 39 9.21 6.77 5.07
C CYS A 39 9.43 7.62 3.81
N TRP A 40 9.23 7.01 2.64
CA TRP A 40 9.21 7.68 1.35
C TRP A 40 7.89 7.41 0.62
N VAL A 41 7.15 8.47 0.28
CA VAL A 41 5.90 8.35 -0.47
C VAL A 41 6.21 8.44 -1.95
N ALA A 42 5.83 7.39 -2.70
CA ALA A 42 6.08 7.31 -4.12
C ALA A 42 5.17 8.25 -4.93
N ASP A 43 5.77 8.95 -5.91
CA ASP A 43 5.01 9.66 -6.95
C ASP A 43 4.55 8.66 -8.02
N HIS A 44 3.23 8.50 -8.14
CA HIS A 44 2.58 7.59 -9.09
C HIS A 44 1.71 8.34 -10.12
N SER A 45 2.03 9.62 -10.37
CA SER A 45 1.22 10.51 -11.19
C SER A 45 1.70 10.64 -12.65
N ARG A 46 2.93 10.21 -12.97
CA ARG A 46 3.59 10.53 -14.25
C ARG A 46 3.20 9.64 -15.41
N SER A 47 2.99 8.35 -15.14
CA SER A 47 2.73 7.32 -16.15
C SER A 47 1.28 6.84 -16.13
N ASN A 48 0.86 6.17 -17.19
CA ASN A 48 -0.52 5.73 -17.39
C ASN A 48 -0.66 4.19 -17.52
N THR A 49 0.36 3.44 -17.08
CA THR A 49 0.27 1.99 -16.92
C THR A 49 0.87 1.57 -15.58
N ILE A 50 0.29 0.55 -14.92
CA ILE A 50 0.82 0.02 -13.66
C ILE A 50 2.28 -0.42 -13.83
N ALA A 51 2.63 -1.06 -14.93
CA ALA A 51 3.99 -1.51 -15.18
C ALA A 51 5.01 -0.35 -15.27
N THR A 52 4.66 0.73 -15.97
CA THR A 52 5.55 1.90 -16.09
C THR A 52 5.64 2.66 -14.77
N ILE A 53 4.51 2.82 -14.03
CA ILE A 53 4.52 3.44 -12.71
C ILE A 53 5.43 2.64 -11.75
N ALA A 54 5.35 1.31 -11.76
CA ALA A 54 6.23 0.46 -10.94
C ALA A 54 7.71 0.66 -11.29
N GLN A 55 8.05 0.79 -12.56
CA GLN A 55 9.42 1.11 -13.02
C GLN A 55 9.86 2.51 -12.56
N ASP A 56 8.99 3.52 -12.70
CA ASP A 56 9.26 4.89 -12.25
C ASP A 56 9.54 4.92 -10.73
N VAL A 57 8.72 4.21 -9.94
CA VAL A 57 8.93 4.08 -8.49
C VAL A 57 10.28 3.42 -8.19
N LEU A 58 10.61 2.30 -8.85
CA LEU A 58 11.88 1.60 -8.66
C LEU A 58 13.10 2.45 -9.04
N GLN A 59 13.00 3.28 -10.07
CA GLN A 59 14.08 4.17 -10.51
C GLN A 59 14.30 5.36 -9.57
N ASN A 60 13.21 5.92 -9.01
CA ASN A 60 13.28 7.11 -8.17
C ASN A 60 13.39 6.80 -6.68
N CYS A 61 13.14 5.55 -6.26
CA CYS A 61 13.22 5.13 -4.86
C CYS A 61 14.65 5.28 -4.33
N PRO A 62 14.85 6.06 -3.23
CA PRO A 62 16.18 6.33 -2.67
C PRO A 62 16.81 5.11 -1.97
N PHE A 63 16.04 4.03 -1.79
CA PHE A 63 16.49 2.86 -1.05
C PHE A 63 16.82 1.71 -2.01
N GLU A 64 17.93 1.02 -1.75
CA GLU A 64 18.29 -0.21 -2.47
C GLU A 64 17.32 -1.35 -2.16
N ARG A 65 17.01 -1.54 -0.85
CA ARG A 65 16.02 -2.50 -0.34
C ARG A 65 15.09 -1.79 0.63
N PHE A 66 13.82 -2.17 0.63
CA PHE A 66 12.78 -1.49 1.39
C PHE A 66 11.61 -2.41 1.77
N SER A 67 10.91 -2.05 2.82
CA SER A 67 9.55 -2.51 3.07
C SER A 67 8.58 -1.70 2.20
N LEU A 68 7.57 -2.34 1.62
CA LEU A 68 6.68 -1.76 0.62
C LEU A 68 5.23 -1.87 1.07
N ALA A 69 4.53 -0.75 1.22
CA ALA A 69 3.11 -0.70 1.53
C ALA A 69 2.34 0.05 0.44
N GLY A 70 1.26 -0.54 -0.05
CA GLY A 70 0.40 0.09 -1.06
C GLY A 70 -1.07 -0.05 -0.72
N LEU A 71 -1.82 1.07 -0.84
CA LEU A 71 -3.26 1.10 -0.62
C LEU A 71 -4.00 1.23 -1.95
N SER A 72 -5.00 0.37 -2.18
CA SER A 72 -5.87 0.39 -3.37
C SER A 72 -5.06 0.30 -4.67
N MET A 73 -5.07 1.31 -5.54
CA MET A 73 -4.20 1.40 -6.71
C MET A 73 -2.71 1.22 -6.32
N GLY A 74 -2.31 1.76 -5.17
CA GLY A 74 -0.95 1.56 -4.64
C GLY A 74 -0.61 0.09 -4.42
N GLY A 75 -1.59 -0.73 -4.07
CA GLY A 75 -1.43 -2.19 -3.96
C GLY A 75 -1.19 -2.86 -5.31
N TYR A 76 -1.84 -2.41 -6.38
CA TYR A 76 -1.58 -2.90 -7.75
C TYR A 76 -0.14 -2.60 -8.18
N ILE A 77 0.34 -1.38 -7.87
CA ILE A 77 1.71 -0.97 -8.12
C ILE A 77 2.69 -1.79 -7.28
N ALA A 78 2.37 -2.03 -6.01
CA ALA A 78 3.20 -2.81 -5.10
C ALA A 78 3.35 -4.27 -5.56
N LEU A 79 2.28 -4.91 -6.03
CA LEU A 79 2.32 -6.25 -6.63
C LEU A 79 3.18 -6.28 -7.90
N GLU A 80 3.12 -5.24 -8.74
CA GLU A 80 3.95 -5.17 -9.93
C GLU A 80 5.44 -4.92 -9.59
N ILE A 81 5.74 -4.09 -8.58
CA ILE A 81 7.11 -3.91 -8.05
C ILE A 81 7.64 -5.23 -7.52
N GLN A 82 6.86 -5.97 -6.74
CA GLN A 82 7.23 -7.28 -6.21
C GLN A 82 7.55 -8.27 -7.34
N ARG A 83 6.79 -8.23 -8.45
CA ARG A 83 7.06 -9.07 -9.63
C ARG A 83 8.33 -8.66 -10.37
N LEU A 84 8.61 -7.36 -10.52
CA LEU A 84 9.75 -6.83 -11.29
C LEU A 84 11.07 -6.90 -10.51
N ALA A 85 11.04 -6.68 -9.21
CA ALA A 85 12.23 -6.55 -8.37
C ALA A 85 12.04 -7.17 -6.98
N PRO A 86 11.69 -8.47 -6.88
CA PRO A 86 11.40 -9.13 -5.59
C PRO A 86 12.57 -9.01 -4.61
N GLN A 87 13.83 -9.01 -5.11
CA GLN A 87 15.04 -8.89 -4.29
C GLN A 87 15.16 -7.53 -3.57
N ARG A 88 14.45 -6.49 -4.02
CA ARG A 88 14.42 -5.18 -3.36
C ARG A 88 13.38 -5.09 -2.26
N VAL A 89 12.34 -5.93 -2.29
CA VAL A 89 11.22 -5.89 -1.34
C VAL A 89 11.51 -6.78 -0.14
N GLN A 90 11.74 -6.17 1.01
CA GLN A 90 12.03 -6.88 2.26
C GLN A 90 10.75 -7.41 2.93
N ARG A 91 9.67 -6.65 2.82
CA ARG A 91 8.32 -6.95 3.34
C ARG A 91 7.29 -6.30 2.45
N LEU A 92 6.11 -6.88 2.33
CA LEU A 92 5.00 -6.39 1.51
C LEU A 92 3.75 -6.16 2.36
N ALA A 93 3.11 -4.99 2.25
CA ALA A 93 1.81 -4.71 2.84
C ALA A 93 0.82 -4.27 1.75
N LEU A 94 -0.28 -5.00 1.64
CA LEU A 94 -1.36 -4.80 0.67
C LEU A 94 -2.61 -4.36 1.42
N LEU A 95 -2.95 -3.07 1.33
CA LEU A 95 -4.05 -2.46 2.06
C LEU A 95 -5.20 -2.12 1.11
N ASP A 96 -6.42 -2.49 1.47
CA ASP A 96 -7.65 -2.11 0.75
C ASP A 96 -7.50 -2.27 -0.78
N THR A 97 -7.05 -3.43 -1.23
CA THR A 97 -6.66 -3.71 -2.62
C THR A 97 -7.07 -5.13 -3.05
N ASN A 98 -6.75 -5.52 -4.27
CA ASN A 98 -6.94 -6.88 -4.77
C ASN A 98 -5.90 -7.26 -5.83
N ALA A 99 -5.83 -8.55 -6.20
CA ALA A 99 -4.90 -9.06 -7.20
C ALA A 99 -5.53 -9.27 -8.59
N ARG A 100 -6.82 -8.99 -8.76
CA ARG A 100 -7.56 -9.24 -10.01
C ARG A 100 -7.44 -8.06 -10.97
N PRO A 101 -7.51 -8.29 -12.30
CA PRO A 101 -7.71 -7.22 -13.27
C PRO A 101 -9.13 -6.65 -13.13
N ASP A 102 -9.42 -5.52 -13.79
CA ASP A 102 -10.79 -5.03 -13.91
C ASP A 102 -11.68 -6.04 -14.65
N SER A 103 -12.94 -6.14 -14.24
CA SER A 103 -13.97 -6.74 -15.08
C SER A 103 -14.30 -5.83 -16.27
N THR A 104 -15.03 -6.35 -17.24
CA THR A 104 -15.51 -5.55 -18.38
C THR A 104 -16.30 -4.32 -17.90
N GLU A 105 -17.22 -4.52 -16.96
CA GLU A 105 -18.05 -3.44 -16.40
C GLU A 105 -17.23 -2.40 -15.63
N GLN A 106 -16.18 -2.83 -14.91
CA GLN A 106 -15.25 -1.91 -14.24
C GLN A 106 -14.48 -1.07 -15.26
N THR A 107 -13.99 -1.71 -16.32
CA THR A 107 -13.27 -1.03 -17.41
C THR A 107 -14.16 -0.02 -18.13
N GLU A 108 -15.40 -0.39 -18.46
CA GLU A 108 -16.37 0.51 -19.08
C GLU A 108 -16.69 1.72 -18.20
N ARG A 109 -16.89 1.49 -16.90
CA ARG A 109 -17.11 2.58 -15.94
C ARG A 109 -15.91 3.54 -15.84
N ARG A 110 -14.67 3.02 -15.85
CA ARG A 110 -13.47 3.86 -15.84
C ARG A 110 -13.34 4.67 -17.12
N ASN A 111 -13.61 4.06 -18.28
CA ASN A 111 -13.60 4.77 -19.55
C ASN A 111 -14.62 5.92 -19.56
N ALA A 112 -15.82 5.70 -18.99
CA ALA A 112 -16.82 6.76 -18.85
C ALA A 112 -16.34 7.91 -17.93
N PHE A 113 -15.62 7.60 -16.84
CA PHE A 113 -15.03 8.64 -15.97
C PHE A 113 -13.92 9.40 -16.68
N ILE A 114 -13.05 8.73 -17.45
CA ILE A 114 -12.02 9.38 -18.28
C ILE A 114 -12.67 10.35 -19.26
N GLU A 115 -13.68 9.89 -20.00
CA GLU A 115 -14.38 10.72 -20.98
C GLU A 115 -15.03 11.96 -20.35
N LEU A 116 -15.68 11.81 -19.18
CA LEU A 116 -16.23 12.93 -18.42
C LEU A 116 -15.15 13.93 -17.99
N ALA A 117 -14.01 13.41 -17.50
CA ALA A 117 -12.90 14.26 -17.08
C ALA A 117 -12.29 15.03 -18.26
N GLU A 118 -12.09 14.39 -19.42
CA GLU A 118 -11.57 15.01 -20.65
C GLU A 118 -12.50 16.08 -21.17
N ARG A 119 -13.81 15.91 -21.03
CA ARG A 119 -14.83 16.94 -21.36
C ARG A 119 -14.90 18.08 -20.34
N GLY A 120 -13.94 18.19 -19.40
CA GLY A 120 -13.88 19.25 -18.41
C GLY A 120 -14.87 19.09 -17.25
N ARG A 121 -15.45 17.92 -17.05
CA ARG A 121 -16.40 17.61 -15.96
C ARG A 121 -15.73 16.89 -14.80
N PHE A 122 -14.43 17.06 -14.61
CA PHE A 122 -13.71 16.53 -13.45
C PHE A 122 -14.05 17.36 -12.21
N VAL A 123 -14.62 16.72 -11.20
CA VAL A 123 -15.00 17.35 -9.92
C VAL A 123 -14.28 16.71 -8.72
N GLY A 124 -13.33 15.81 -8.98
CA GLY A 124 -12.65 15.05 -7.93
C GLY A 124 -13.60 14.08 -7.21
N VAL A 125 -13.43 13.95 -5.90
CA VAL A 125 -14.32 13.15 -5.06
C VAL A 125 -15.53 13.99 -4.64
N THR A 126 -16.71 13.57 -5.09
CA THR A 126 -18.00 14.16 -4.70
C THR A 126 -18.59 13.44 -3.49
N ASP A 127 -19.59 14.05 -2.85
CA ASP A 127 -20.28 13.43 -1.71
C ASP A 127 -20.95 12.11 -2.09
N ALA A 128 -21.33 11.93 -3.36
CA ALA A 128 -21.89 10.67 -3.87
C ALA A 128 -20.89 9.49 -3.87
N LEU A 129 -19.58 9.77 -3.83
CA LEU A 129 -18.54 8.72 -3.77
C LEU A 129 -18.13 8.37 -2.34
N LEU A 130 -18.42 9.22 -1.36
CA LEU A 130 -18.03 8.98 0.03
C LEU A 130 -18.56 7.66 0.61
N PRO A 131 -19.80 7.21 0.30
CA PRO A 131 -20.29 5.92 0.76
C PRO A 131 -19.52 4.71 0.24
N LEU A 132 -18.80 4.84 -0.88
CA LEU A 132 -17.92 3.79 -1.41
C LEU A 132 -16.54 3.80 -0.77
N LEU A 133 -16.10 4.96 -0.25
CA LEU A 133 -14.77 5.18 0.28
C LEU A 133 -14.71 5.01 1.80
N LEU A 134 -15.79 5.34 2.51
CA LEU A 134 -15.81 5.45 3.96
C LEU A 134 -16.88 4.57 4.59
N HIS A 135 -16.59 4.05 5.76
CA HIS A 135 -17.59 3.45 6.62
C HIS A 135 -18.68 4.47 6.95
N ARG A 136 -19.94 4.00 7.03
CA ARG A 136 -21.14 4.84 7.22
C ARG A 136 -21.04 5.86 8.35
N SER A 137 -20.34 5.54 9.45
CA SER A 137 -20.17 6.44 10.60
C SER A 137 -19.28 7.64 10.33
N LEU A 138 -18.44 7.59 9.27
CA LEU A 138 -17.43 8.59 8.94
C LEU A 138 -17.73 9.41 7.67
N GLN A 139 -18.78 9.07 6.93
CA GLN A 139 -19.14 9.74 5.66
C GLN A 139 -19.45 11.25 5.83
N ASN A 140 -19.86 11.66 7.02
CA ASN A 140 -20.13 13.06 7.35
C ASN A 140 -19.06 13.67 8.28
N HIS A 141 -17.93 13.00 8.53
CA HIS A 141 -16.86 13.54 9.36
C HIS A 141 -16.12 14.66 8.61
N PRO A 142 -16.24 15.94 9.03
CA PRO A 142 -15.84 17.07 8.19
C PRO A 142 -14.34 17.10 7.89
N GLY A 143 -13.50 16.77 8.88
CA GLY A 143 -12.05 16.71 8.73
C GLY A 143 -11.61 15.65 7.73
N LEU A 144 -12.17 14.44 7.83
CA LEU A 144 -11.84 13.33 6.94
C LEU A 144 -12.28 13.61 5.50
N VAL A 145 -13.52 14.08 5.33
CA VAL A 145 -14.04 14.48 4.01
C VAL A 145 -13.19 15.59 3.39
N ALA A 146 -12.74 16.57 4.20
CA ALA A 146 -11.89 17.65 3.71
C ALA A 146 -10.51 17.13 3.22
N ILE A 147 -9.90 16.17 3.94
CA ILE A 147 -8.64 15.52 3.54
C ILE A 147 -8.82 14.81 2.19
N ILE A 148 -9.85 13.96 2.05
CA ILE A 148 -10.13 13.20 0.83
C ILE A 148 -10.34 14.13 -0.38
N LYS A 149 -11.16 15.17 -0.21
CA LYS A 149 -11.39 16.17 -1.27
C LYS A 149 -10.13 16.98 -1.59
N THR A 150 -9.25 17.19 -0.61
CA THR A 150 -7.97 17.89 -0.82
C THR A 150 -7.01 17.03 -1.63
N MET A 151 -6.82 15.76 -1.29
CA MET A 151 -6.02 14.82 -2.09
C MET A 151 -6.50 14.75 -3.54
N ALA A 152 -7.80 14.66 -3.76
CA ALA A 152 -8.37 14.62 -5.11
C ALA A 152 -8.11 15.93 -5.89
N ARG A 153 -8.17 17.10 -5.25
CA ARG A 153 -7.80 18.39 -5.88
C ARG A 153 -6.31 18.45 -6.19
N ASN A 154 -5.45 18.01 -5.28
CA ASN A 154 -4.00 17.99 -5.48
C ASN A 154 -3.61 17.08 -6.65
N THR A 155 -4.24 15.90 -6.75
CA THR A 155 -4.05 14.98 -7.88
C THR A 155 -4.46 15.63 -9.19
N GLY A 156 -5.63 16.24 -9.24
CA GLY A 156 -6.13 16.96 -10.40
C GLY A 156 -6.54 16.05 -11.57
N ARG A 157 -7.15 16.69 -12.58
CA ARG A 157 -7.76 16.00 -13.72
C ARG A 157 -6.81 15.13 -14.53
N GLU A 158 -5.65 15.69 -14.89
CA GLU A 158 -4.72 14.98 -15.79
C GLU A 158 -4.12 13.75 -15.14
N ASN A 159 -3.78 13.85 -13.84
CA ASN A 159 -3.28 12.69 -13.09
C ASN A 159 -4.39 11.65 -12.90
N PHE A 160 -5.63 12.08 -12.63
CA PHE A 160 -6.77 11.18 -12.55
C PHE A 160 -6.96 10.35 -13.83
N VAL A 161 -6.91 10.98 -15.00
CA VAL A 161 -7.02 10.27 -16.29
C VAL A 161 -5.90 9.25 -16.44
N ARG A 162 -4.65 9.63 -16.17
CA ARG A 162 -3.51 8.68 -16.21
C ARG A 162 -3.67 7.53 -15.22
N GLN A 163 -4.11 7.81 -14.01
CA GLN A 163 -4.32 6.79 -12.97
C GLN A 163 -5.44 5.81 -13.36
N GLU A 164 -6.56 6.29 -13.92
CA GLU A 164 -7.63 5.42 -14.41
C GLU A 164 -7.14 4.53 -15.57
N GLN A 165 -6.39 5.08 -16.53
CA GLN A 165 -5.76 4.32 -17.61
C GLN A 165 -4.79 3.27 -17.06
N ALA A 166 -4.00 3.63 -16.04
CA ALA A 166 -3.09 2.72 -15.38
C ALA A 166 -3.83 1.55 -14.72
N ILE A 167 -4.94 1.82 -14.03
CA ILE A 167 -5.74 0.77 -13.39
C ILE A 167 -6.34 -0.18 -14.43
N ILE A 168 -6.85 0.33 -15.55
CA ILE A 168 -7.36 -0.49 -16.67
C ILE A 168 -6.26 -1.41 -17.22
N SER A 169 -5.01 -0.92 -17.26
CA SER A 169 -3.86 -1.66 -17.80
C SER A 169 -3.33 -2.77 -16.88
N ARG A 170 -3.81 -2.85 -15.63
CA ARG A 170 -3.26 -3.78 -14.65
C ARG A 170 -3.47 -5.23 -15.04
N ARG A 171 -2.47 -6.03 -14.78
CA ARG A 171 -2.51 -7.47 -15.03
C ARG A 171 -3.25 -8.21 -13.91
N ASP A 172 -3.67 -9.44 -14.21
CA ASP A 172 -4.03 -10.40 -13.18
C ASP A 172 -2.77 -10.82 -12.41
N SER A 173 -2.70 -10.45 -11.14
CA SER A 173 -1.55 -10.76 -10.29
C SER A 173 -1.66 -12.12 -9.57
N ARG A 174 -2.83 -12.76 -9.58
CA ARG A 174 -3.08 -14.04 -8.91
C ARG A 174 -2.10 -15.16 -9.28
N PRO A 175 -1.69 -15.32 -10.57
CA PRO A 175 -0.81 -16.42 -10.96
C PRO A 175 0.56 -16.43 -10.28
N TRP A 176 1.04 -15.31 -9.75
CA TRP A 176 2.36 -15.23 -9.09
C TRP A 176 2.32 -14.86 -7.61
N LEU A 177 1.14 -14.77 -6.98
CA LEU A 177 1.03 -14.56 -5.54
C LEU A 177 1.77 -15.64 -4.74
N GLY A 178 1.72 -16.88 -5.20
CA GLY A 178 2.44 -18.00 -4.58
C GLY A 178 3.97 -17.94 -4.65
N ALA A 179 4.53 -17.04 -5.47
CA ALA A 179 5.97 -16.80 -5.57
C ALA A 179 6.47 -15.68 -4.64
N ILE A 180 5.58 -15.01 -3.92
CA ILE A 180 5.95 -13.98 -2.93
C ILE A 180 6.52 -14.68 -1.69
N ASP A 181 7.79 -14.42 -1.38
CA ASP A 181 8.56 -15.08 -0.32
C ASP A 181 8.89 -14.16 0.88
N CYS A 182 8.58 -12.86 0.77
CA CYS A 182 8.79 -11.92 1.87
C CYS A 182 7.59 -11.88 2.84
N PRO A 183 7.81 -11.47 4.13
CA PRO A 183 6.73 -11.30 5.09
C PRO A 183 5.65 -10.37 4.56
N THR A 184 4.43 -10.89 4.41
CA THR A 184 3.34 -10.16 3.78
C THR A 184 2.20 -9.91 4.77
N LEU A 185 1.75 -8.66 4.82
CA LEU A 185 0.52 -8.21 5.46
C LEU A 185 -0.53 -7.95 4.38
N VAL A 186 -1.71 -8.49 4.57
CA VAL A 186 -2.91 -8.16 3.79
C VAL A 186 -3.91 -7.53 4.77
N LEU A 187 -4.34 -6.30 4.52
CA LEU A 187 -5.21 -5.57 5.43
C LEU A 187 -6.38 -4.94 4.66
N CYS A 188 -7.58 -4.96 5.28
CA CYS A 188 -8.74 -4.26 4.70
C CYS A 188 -9.73 -3.81 5.77
N GLY A 189 -10.56 -2.83 5.41
CA GLY A 189 -11.76 -2.51 6.18
C GLY A 189 -12.83 -3.60 6.03
N ALA A 190 -13.51 -3.96 7.13
CA ALA A 190 -14.58 -4.95 7.13
C ALA A 190 -15.77 -4.53 6.26
N GLN A 191 -15.95 -3.23 6.01
CA GLN A 191 -17.00 -2.66 5.19
C GLN A 191 -16.45 -1.99 3.92
N ASP A 192 -15.30 -2.43 3.43
CA ASP A 192 -14.77 -1.97 2.14
C ASP A 192 -15.67 -2.45 0.99
N LEU A 193 -16.30 -1.50 0.32
CA LEU A 193 -17.22 -1.76 -0.81
C LEU A 193 -16.51 -1.81 -2.17
N LEU A 194 -15.28 -1.30 -2.27
CA LEU A 194 -14.50 -1.27 -3.51
C LEU A 194 -13.64 -2.53 -3.67
N THR A 195 -13.02 -2.94 -2.59
CA THR A 195 -12.22 -4.17 -2.52
C THR A 195 -12.63 -4.96 -1.26
N PRO A 196 -13.73 -5.71 -1.34
CA PRO A 196 -14.32 -6.35 -0.16
C PRO A 196 -13.38 -7.39 0.47
N PRO A 197 -13.58 -7.74 1.76
CA PRO A 197 -12.73 -8.68 2.50
C PRO A 197 -12.43 -9.99 1.76
N ALA A 198 -13.38 -10.53 1.01
CA ALA A 198 -13.19 -11.73 0.19
C ALA A 198 -12.02 -11.64 -0.81
N SER A 199 -11.72 -10.43 -1.33
CA SER A 199 -10.56 -10.21 -2.21
C SER A 199 -9.23 -10.28 -1.43
N HIS A 200 -9.24 -9.88 -0.18
CA HIS A 200 -8.08 -9.92 0.72
C HIS A 200 -7.85 -11.34 1.24
N GLU A 201 -8.92 -12.07 1.55
CA GLU A 201 -8.87 -13.50 1.88
C GLU A 201 -8.27 -14.32 0.73
N GLU A 202 -8.65 -14.02 -0.52
CA GLU A 202 -8.05 -14.65 -1.72
C GLU A 202 -6.54 -14.41 -1.80
N MET A 203 -6.09 -13.16 -1.60
CA MET A 203 -4.65 -12.85 -1.62
C MET A 203 -3.91 -13.51 -0.44
N ALA A 204 -4.45 -13.42 0.77
CA ALA A 204 -3.83 -14.00 1.95
C ALA A 204 -3.72 -15.53 1.86
N ALA A 205 -4.71 -16.20 1.29
CA ALA A 205 -4.69 -17.64 1.06
C ALA A 205 -3.67 -18.05 -0.02
N ALA A 206 -3.40 -17.19 -1.01
CA ALA A 206 -2.50 -17.47 -2.12
C ALA A 206 -1.03 -17.12 -1.85
N ILE A 207 -0.76 -16.19 -0.93
CA ILE A 207 0.60 -15.74 -0.57
C ILE A 207 1.11 -16.57 0.62
N PRO A 208 2.22 -17.32 0.49
CA PRO A 208 2.75 -18.13 1.58
C PRO A 208 3.08 -17.31 2.82
N GLY A 209 2.52 -17.69 3.96
CA GLY A 209 2.78 -17.03 5.25
C GLY A 209 2.21 -15.63 5.41
N ALA A 210 1.35 -15.17 4.49
CA ALA A 210 0.68 -13.88 4.63
C ALA A 210 -0.21 -13.83 5.87
N ARG A 211 -0.24 -12.67 6.52
CA ARG A 211 -1.14 -12.37 7.64
C ARG A 211 -2.28 -11.49 7.14
N LEU A 212 -3.51 -11.92 7.38
CA LEU A 212 -4.71 -11.14 7.11
C LEU A 212 -5.14 -10.39 8.36
N HIS A 213 -5.40 -9.07 8.21
CA HIS A 213 -6.00 -8.25 9.25
C HIS A 213 -7.22 -7.52 8.69
N VAL A 214 -8.38 -7.73 9.30
CA VAL A 214 -9.64 -7.09 8.92
C VAL A 214 -10.03 -6.09 9.99
N VAL A 215 -10.02 -4.80 9.63
CA VAL A 215 -10.28 -3.67 10.51
C VAL A 215 -11.80 -3.47 10.66
N SER A 216 -12.32 -3.56 11.87
CA SER A 216 -13.76 -3.38 12.15
C SER A 216 -14.21 -1.92 11.96
N ASP A 217 -15.48 -1.73 11.59
CA ASP A 217 -16.09 -0.41 11.37
C ASP A 217 -15.27 0.51 10.46
N CYS A 218 -14.72 -0.06 9.39
CA CYS A 218 -13.79 0.58 8.47
C CYS A 218 -14.20 0.31 7.02
N GLY A 219 -14.13 1.33 6.17
CA GLY A 219 -14.35 1.26 4.73
C GLY A 219 -13.05 1.05 3.96
N HIS A 220 -12.91 1.76 2.81
CA HIS A 220 -11.81 1.59 1.85
C HIS A 220 -10.54 2.39 2.18
N LEU A 221 -10.63 3.39 3.03
CA LEU A 221 -9.49 4.25 3.36
C LEU A 221 -9.00 3.97 4.79
N SER A 222 -8.60 2.72 5.06
CA SER A 222 -8.28 2.22 6.40
C SER A 222 -7.24 3.06 7.13
N THR A 223 -6.22 3.57 6.44
CA THR A 223 -5.16 4.45 6.98
C THR A 223 -5.68 5.76 7.55
N LEU A 224 -6.80 6.25 7.01
CA LEU A 224 -7.46 7.49 7.45
C LEU A 224 -8.60 7.23 8.42
N GLU A 225 -9.32 6.11 8.27
CA GLU A 225 -10.50 5.78 9.05
C GLU A 225 -10.15 5.19 10.42
N ARG A 226 -9.08 4.41 10.50
CA ARG A 226 -8.60 3.74 11.71
C ARG A 226 -7.07 3.88 11.85
N PRO A 227 -6.56 5.12 11.89
CA PRO A 227 -5.12 5.37 11.78
C PRO A 227 -4.31 4.69 12.87
N GLU A 228 -4.77 4.66 14.10
CA GLU A 228 -4.06 4.07 15.24
C GLU A 228 -3.94 2.54 15.11
N GLU A 229 -5.05 1.87 14.76
CA GLU A 229 -5.05 0.41 14.56
C GLU A 229 -4.18 0.02 13.37
N VAL A 230 -4.33 0.69 12.23
CA VAL A 230 -3.52 0.43 11.03
C VAL A 230 -2.04 0.68 11.29
N THR A 231 -1.69 1.74 12.02
CA THR A 231 -0.30 2.02 12.41
C THR A 231 0.26 0.90 13.28
N THR A 232 -0.46 0.47 14.30
CA THR A 232 -0.03 -0.63 15.18
C THR A 232 0.22 -1.92 14.40
N VAL A 233 -0.65 -2.25 13.44
CA VAL A 233 -0.49 -3.44 12.60
C VAL A 233 0.72 -3.31 11.66
N LEU A 234 0.97 -2.11 11.12
CA LEU A 234 2.15 -1.84 10.30
C LEU A 234 3.45 -1.91 11.12
N GLU A 235 3.47 -1.42 12.37
CA GLU A 235 4.61 -1.58 13.29
C GLU A 235 4.94 -3.05 13.50
N GLN A 236 3.95 -3.86 13.86
CA GLN A 236 4.12 -5.31 14.05
C GLN A 236 4.59 -6.02 12.78
N TRP A 237 4.13 -5.57 11.60
CA TRP A 237 4.58 -6.12 10.33
C TRP A 237 6.03 -5.73 10.02
N LEU A 238 6.45 -4.51 10.33
CA LEU A 238 7.84 -4.05 10.17
C LEU A 238 8.83 -4.82 11.06
N GLU A 239 8.39 -5.37 12.18
CA GLU A 239 9.20 -6.20 13.09
C GLU A 239 9.40 -7.64 12.60
N LEU A 240 8.64 -8.11 11.60
CA LEU A 240 8.77 -9.46 11.08
C LEU A 240 10.16 -9.68 10.48
N ALA A 241 10.79 -10.81 10.82
CA ALA A 241 12.10 -11.18 10.30
C ALA A 241 12.05 -11.45 8.79
N GLU A 242 13.03 -10.96 8.04
CA GLU A 242 13.20 -11.31 6.64
C GLU A 242 13.57 -12.80 6.50
N PRO A 243 13.08 -13.49 5.44
CA PRO A 243 13.51 -14.86 5.14
C PRO A 243 15.03 -14.90 4.98
N GLY A 244 15.68 -15.87 5.64
CA GLY A 244 17.13 -16.05 5.59
C GLY A 244 17.94 -15.34 6.68
N LYS A 245 17.45 -14.27 7.33
CA LYS A 245 18.17 -13.67 8.46
C LYS A 245 18.08 -14.52 9.73
N THR A 246 17.00 -15.27 9.91
CA THR A 246 16.82 -16.18 11.07
C THR A 246 17.81 -17.35 11.03
N ALA A 247 18.13 -17.87 9.86
CA ALA A 247 19.12 -18.97 9.72
C ALA A 247 20.55 -18.50 9.98
N ALA A 248 20.92 -17.31 9.53
CA ALA A 248 22.25 -16.73 9.76
C ALA A 248 22.48 -16.35 11.23
N ALA A 249 21.48 -15.81 11.91
CA ALA A 249 21.53 -15.49 13.34
C ALA A 249 21.64 -16.76 14.21
N ALA A 250 20.93 -17.84 13.86
CA ALA A 250 21.02 -19.13 14.55
C ALA A 250 22.40 -19.80 14.35
N LEU A 251 23.00 -19.68 13.17
CA LEU A 251 24.33 -20.21 12.87
C LEU A 251 25.45 -19.42 13.61
N MET A 252 25.31 -18.12 13.77
CA MET A 252 26.27 -17.31 14.53
C MET A 252 26.20 -17.59 16.05
N GLN A 253 25.04 -17.93 16.60
CA GLN A 253 24.90 -18.31 18.00
C GLN A 253 25.46 -19.72 18.30
N GLN A 254 25.50 -20.62 17.33
CA GLN A 254 26.08 -21.95 17.49
C GLN A 254 27.60 -22.01 17.25
N GLY A 255 28.19 -20.99 16.60
CA GLY A 255 29.63 -20.92 16.29
C GLY A 255 30.50 -20.35 17.40
N GLY A 256 29.92 -19.79 18.49
CA GLY A 256 30.65 -19.11 19.57
C GLY A 256 31.14 -20.01 20.74
N GLY A 257 30.96 -21.32 20.66
CA GLY A 257 31.23 -22.24 21.77
C GLY A 257 32.26 -23.34 21.49
N ARG A 258 33.43 -22.99 20.98
CA ARG A 258 34.60 -23.87 21.09
C ARG A 258 35.81 -23.04 21.44
N SER A 259 36.00 -22.81 22.74
CA SER A 259 37.30 -22.54 23.31
C SER A 259 37.91 -23.92 23.62
N THR A 260 39.04 -24.17 23.02
CA THR A 260 39.90 -25.34 23.33
C THR A 260 40.77 -24.98 24.49
N ASP A 261 40.68 -25.82 25.50
CA ASP A 261 41.78 -25.98 26.49
C ASP A 261 43.03 -26.52 25.80
#